data_a0bf41787f3b4160bb7b25a80372eacd
#
_entry.id   a0bf41787f3b4160bb7b25a80372eacd
#
_cell.length_a   1.000
_cell.length_b   1.000
_cell.length_c   1.000
_cell.angle_alpha   90.00
_cell.angle_beta   90.00
_cell.angle_gamma   90.00
#
_symmetry.space_group_name_H-M   'P 1'
#
loop_
_entity.id
_entity.type
_entity.pdbx_description
1 polymer ?
#
loop_
_entity_poly.entity_id
_entity_poly.type
_entity_poly.pdbx_seq_one_letter_code
_entity_poly.pdbx_strand_id
1 'polypeptide(L)'
;MAMTDEKTAVQGSASDAAGGLPAIEVYNTLSKKKEPFITVRPGHVGMYLCGPTVYKPSHIGHMVGPVIFDTIKRYLEYSGWQVKWVVNITDVDDKIIAESASRGTTMTELAKEMTADYLANLAALGVESIDVMPKATEHIDTIITFIEELIAKGFAYASEGDVYFEVTKDADYGKLTNRSVESTQGEGGSTADRKRSAADFALWKRAKTDEPSWESPWGAGRPGWHIECSAMCRAIMGPHFDIHGGGLDLVFPHHENEIAQSESLHDCPMATYWMHNGLMQAAGAPGKVGGRSRDAGGSSVEDAGAQAATKISKSTGAEPFRNLLQRHRAEVVRVLLLSTHYRSPIHFGEEPLGESSRAMEAFERLFVRYQRIGSSFYALPFRNRRAGDTAVALAGEEATSLRAKFLAAMDDDFNTAIGIATLFDCVRAVNKFIDRHSIEKNAAPEALAQLHAMMLVIRELTGTLGLFLKEPPTGASGENEATVAKLMELVIEIRARARAAKDFPTADLVRTKLTEAGISLEDRAEGTQWSKK
;
A
#
# COMPACT_ATOMS: atom_id res chain seq x y z
N MET A 1 -62.58 22.67 -1.88
CA MET A 1 -62.10 22.06 -0.65
C MET A 1 -60.79 21.40 -0.99
N ALA A 2 -59.70 22.15 -0.72
CA ALA A 2 -58.32 21.78 -1.15
C ALA A 2 -57.72 20.83 -0.11
N MET A 3 -57.15 19.72 -0.56
CA MET A 3 -56.29 18.85 0.26
C MET A 3 -54.84 19.23 0.00
N THR A 4 -54.20 19.76 1.01
CA THR A 4 -52.79 20.12 1.03
C THR A 4 -51.96 18.87 1.32
N ASP A 5 -51.07 18.49 0.39
CA ASP A 5 -50.03 17.49 0.59
C ASP A 5 -48.88 18.09 1.43
N GLU A 6 -48.77 17.71 2.67
CA GLU A 6 -47.57 17.89 3.49
C GLU A 6 -46.59 16.77 3.26
N LYS A 7 -45.60 16.99 2.42
CA LYS A 7 -44.37 16.17 2.39
C LYS A 7 -43.46 16.61 3.53
N THR A 8 -43.57 15.94 4.66
CA THR A 8 -42.61 16.07 5.76
C THR A 8 -41.35 15.31 5.39
N ALA A 9 -40.30 16.01 5.00
CA ALA A 9 -38.96 15.46 4.82
C ALA A 9 -38.41 15.09 6.19
N VAL A 10 -38.29 13.79 6.46
CA VAL A 10 -37.55 13.27 7.60
C VAL A 10 -36.05 13.40 7.30
N GLN A 11 -35.44 14.46 7.77
CA GLN A 11 -34.00 14.53 7.95
C GLN A 11 -33.63 13.72 9.19
N GLY A 12 -33.48 12.41 9.06
CA GLY A 12 -32.85 11.57 10.04
C GLY A 12 -31.34 11.77 9.95
N SER A 13 -30.72 12.25 11.02
CA SER A 13 -29.27 12.34 11.15
C SER A 13 -28.65 10.94 10.97
N ALA A 14 -27.68 10.79 10.11
CA ALA A 14 -26.98 9.53 9.76
C ALA A 14 -26.13 8.95 10.94
N SER A 15 -26.27 9.49 12.16
CA SER A 15 -25.45 9.11 13.31
C SER A 15 -25.96 7.91 14.14
N ASP A 16 -27.18 7.42 13.91
CA ASP A 16 -27.78 6.39 14.78
C ASP A 16 -27.87 4.97 14.17
N ALA A 17 -27.40 4.76 12.92
CA ALA A 17 -27.55 3.46 12.26
C ALA A 17 -26.36 2.49 12.41
N ALA A 18 -25.22 2.93 12.93
CA ALA A 18 -24.00 2.10 13.07
C ALA A 18 -23.42 2.23 14.48
N GLY A 19 -24.04 1.61 15.46
CA GLY A 19 -23.50 1.26 16.80
C GLY A 19 -22.18 1.89 17.27
N GLY A 20 -21.99 3.23 17.19
CA GLY A 20 -20.82 3.92 17.74
C GLY A 20 -19.56 3.94 16.86
N LEU A 21 -19.66 3.63 15.54
CA LEU A 21 -18.57 3.79 14.59
C LEU A 21 -18.39 5.28 14.20
N PRO A 22 -17.15 5.74 13.94
CA PRO A 22 -16.92 7.13 13.55
C PRO A 22 -17.44 7.39 12.12
N ALA A 23 -17.79 8.64 11.83
CA ALA A 23 -18.09 9.08 10.48
C ALA A 23 -16.78 9.19 9.68
N ILE A 24 -16.70 8.50 8.57
CA ILE A 24 -15.60 8.55 7.61
C ILE A 24 -16.17 9.01 6.27
N GLU A 25 -15.45 9.85 5.54
CA GLU A 25 -15.71 10.19 4.15
C GLU A 25 -14.66 9.55 3.25
N VAL A 26 -15.07 9.05 2.09
CA VAL A 26 -14.17 8.46 1.09
C VAL A 26 -14.44 9.04 -0.29
N TYR A 27 -13.38 9.28 -1.05
CA TYR A 27 -13.52 9.69 -2.43
C TYR A 27 -13.85 8.48 -3.30
N ASN A 28 -14.99 8.54 -3.98
CA ASN A 28 -15.44 7.53 -4.91
C ASN A 28 -15.10 7.94 -6.35
N THR A 29 -14.25 7.16 -7.03
CA THR A 29 -13.88 7.44 -8.44
C THR A 29 -15.09 7.38 -9.37
N LEU A 30 -16.10 6.57 -9.05
CA LEU A 30 -17.30 6.45 -9.86
C LEU A 30 -18.13 7.73 -9.86
N SER A 31 -18.41 8.28 -8.68
CA SER A 31 -19.18 9.53 -8.53
C SER A 31 -18.32 10.79 -8.65
N LYS A 32 -16.97 10.66 -8.53
CA LYS A 32 -15.98 11.76 -8.50
C LYS A 32 -16.18 12.73 -7.34
N LYS A 33 -16.70 12.23 -6.22
CA LYS A 33 -16.99 13.01 -5.01
C LYS A 33 -16.53 12.27 -3.76
N LYS A 34 -16.33 13.01 -2.66
CA LYS A 34 -16.28 12.43 -1.33
C LYS A 34 -17.71 12.12 -0.89
N GLU A 35 -17.87 10.95 -0.32
CA GLU A 35 -19.16 10.41 0.14
C GLU A 35 -19.00 9.83 1.55
N PRO A 36 -20.05 9.88 2.39
CA PRO A 36 -20.04 9.17 3.66
C PRO A 36 -19.80 7.67 3.46
N PHE A 37 -18.91 7.09 4.26
CA PHE A 37 -18.60 5.65 4.18
C PHE A 37 -19.69 4.84 4.89
N ILE A 38 -20.55 4.21 4.08
CA ILE A 38 -21.65 3.37 4.52
C ILE A 38 -21.43 1.97 3.96
N THR A 39 -21.38 0.96 4.82
CA THR A 39 -21.10 -0.42 4.42
C THR A 39 -22.35 -1.17 4.01
N VAL A 40 -22.23 -2.09 3.03
CA VAL A 40 -23.29 -2.99 2.56
C VAL A 40 -23.84 -3.82 3.74
N ARG A 41 -22.96 -4.29 4.61
CA ARG A 41 -23.31 -4.95 5.86
C ARG A 41 -22.81 -4.13 7.04
N PRO A 42 -23.67 -3.66 7.93
CA PRO A 42 -23.27 -2.83 9.07
C PRO A 42 -22.10 -3.42 9.87
N GLY A 43 -21.05 -2.62 10.10
CA GLY A 43 -19.87 -3.03 10.85
C GLY A 43 -18.88 -3.95 10.13
N HIS A 44 -19.18 -4.36 8.89
CA HIS A 44 -18.31 -5.21 8.07
C HIS A 44 -17.94 -4.48 6.78
N VAL A 45 -16.72 -4.67 6.33
CA VAL A 45 -16.20 -4.09 5.08
C VAL A 45 -15.64 -5.21 4.22
N GLY A 46 -16.17 -5.34 3.02
CA GLY A 46 -15.58 -6.15 1.96
C GLY A 46 -14.68 -5.26 1.09
N MET A 47 -13.39 -5.58 1.02
CA MET A 47 -12.40 -4.81 0.24
C MET A 47 -11.65 -5.72 -0.71
N TYR A 48 -11.72 -5.44 -2.02
CA TYR A 48 -11.00 -6.15 -3.06
C TYR A 48 -9.99 -5.20 -3.72
N LEU A 49 -8.75 -5.62 -3.85
CA LEU A 49 -7.69 -4.91 -4.55
C LEU A 49 -7.19 -5.76 -5.71
N CYS A 50 -7.22 -5.22 -6.93
CA CYS A 50 -6.61 -5.89 -8.07
C CYS A 50 -5.12 -6.07 -7.86
N GLY A 51 -4.68 -7.33 -7.86
CA GLY A 51 -3.31 -7.75 -7.63
C GLY A 51 -2.46 -7.78 -8.89
N PRO A 52 -1.20 -8.22 -8.79
CA PRO A 52 -0.25 -8.20 -9.91
C PRO A 52 -0.41 -9.39 -10.85
N THR A 53 -0.05 -9.18 -12.12
CA THR A 53 0.34 -10.27 -13.03
C THR A 53 1.77 -10.70 -12.72
N VAL A 54 1.94 -11.96 -12.31
CA VAL A 54 3.20 -12.50 -11.75
C VAL A 54 4.12 -13.09 -12.82
N TYR A 55 4.73 -12.25 -13.67
CA TYR A 55 5.62 -12.69 -14.75
C TYR A 55 7.10 -12.31 -14.56
N LYS A 56 7.41 -11.35 -13.73
CA LYS A 56 8.78 -10.89 -13.38
C LYS A 56 8.84 -10.52 -11.91
N PRO A 57 10.04 -10.44 -11.30
CA PRO A 57 10.19 -9.96 -9.93
C PRO A 57 9.44 -8.65 -9.69
N SER A 58 8.87 -8.52 -8.50
CA SER A 58 8.13 -7.33 -8.12
C SER A 58 9.03 -6.11 -8.06
N HIS A 59 8.51 -4.96 -8.46
CA HIS A 59 9.17 -3.66 -8.28
C HIS A 59 8.33 -2.79 -7.35
N ILE A 60 8.87 -1.64 -6.95
CA ILE A 60 8.22 -0.73 -5.99
C ILE A 60 6.78 -0.37 -6.38
N GLY A 61 6.46 -0.22 -7.67
CA GLY A 61 5.10 0.08 -8.13
C GLY A 61 4.05 -0.96 -7.74
N HIS A 62 4.43 -2.24 -7.57
CA HIS A 62 3.51 -3.28 -7.10
C HIS A 62 3.24 -3.21 -5.59
N MET A 63 4.04 -2.44 -4.84
CA MET A 63 3.90 -2.28 -3.40
C MET A 63 2.99 -1.11 -3.03
N VAL A 64 2.72 -0.19 -3.96
CA VAL A 64 1.95 1.04 -3.71
C VAL A 64 0.53 0.72 -3.25
N GLY A 65 -0.24 0.02 -4.07
CA GLY A 65 -1.61 -0.38 -3.74
C GLY A 65 -1.69 -1.15 -2.43
N PRO A 66 -0.96 -2.27 -2.27
CA PRO A 66 -0.99 -3.04 -1.03
C PRO A 66 -0.64 -2.26 0.23
N VAL A 67 0.35 -1.36 0.21
CA VAL A 67 0.69 -0.52 1.39
C VAL A 67 -0.43 0.47 1.73
N ILE A 68 -1.04 1.08 0.72
CA ILE A 68 -2.16 2.01 0.91
C ILE A 68 -3.38 1.27 1.47
N PHE A 69 -3.77 0.15 0.86
CA PHE A 69 -4.95 -0.62 1.29
C PHE A 69 -4.74 -1.35 2.61
N ASP A 70 -3.51 -1.78 2.95
CA ASP A 70 -3.15 -2.25 4.30
C ASP A 70 -3.37 -1.13 5.34
N THR A 71 -2.99 0.10 5.01
CA THR A 71 -3.21 1.25 5.89
C THR A 71 -4.70 1.58 6.05
N ILE A 72 -5.49 1.51 4.97
CA ILE A 72 -6.95 1.67 5.02
C ILE A 72 -7.58 0.58 5.89
N LYS A 73 -7.21 -0.70 5.67
CA LYS A 73 -7.68 -1.82 6.50
C LYS A 73 -7.37 -1.59 7.98
N ARG A 74 -6.10 -1.29 8.31
CA ARG A 74 -5.68 -1.03 9.70
C ARG A 74 -6.48 0.09 10.34
N TYR A 75 -6.73 1.17 9.61
CA TYR A 75 -7.50 2.29 10.14
C TYR A 75 -8.97 1.95 10.35
N LEU A 76 -9.59 1.22 9.44
CA LEU A 76 -10.96 0.73 9.59
C LEU A 76 -11.10 -0.23 10.78
N GLU A 77 -10.19 -1.20 10.92
CA GLU A 77 -10.17 -2.14 12.06
C GLU A 77 -9.88 -1.42 13.38
N TYR A 78 -8.93 -0.48 13.40
CA TYR A 78 -8.67 0.40 14.54
C TYR A 78 -9.93 1.16 14.96
N SER A 79 -10.73 1.60 14.00
CA SER A 79 -11.96 2.36 14.20
C SER A 79 -13.19 1.49 14.52
N GLY A 80 -13.07 0.14 14.44
CA GLY A 80 -14.08 -0.79 14.92
C GLY A 80 -14.80 -1.61 13.86
N TRP A 81 -14.46 -1.46 12.57
CA TRP A 81 -14.99 -2.34 11.51
C TRP A 81 -14.28 -3.70 11.48
N GLN A 82 -14.99 -4.70 11.01
CA GLN A 82 -14.43 -5.99 10.62
C GLN A 82 -14.16 -5.96 9.11
N VAL A 83 -12.90 -6.06 8.70
CA VAL A 83 -12.52 -5.92 7.30
C VAL A 83 -12.10 -7.27 6.72
N LYS A 84 -12.72 -7.69 5.62
CA LYS A 84 -12.27 -8.80 4.78
C LYS A 84 -11.58 -8.22 3.56
N TRP A 85 -10.26 -8.41 3.46
CA TRP A 85 -9.45 -7.89 2.37
C TRP A 85 -8.96 -9.00 1.44
N VAL A 86 -9.28 -8.85 0.16
CA VAL A 86 -8.91 -9.79 -0.91
C VAL A 86 -7.96 -9.10 -1.87
N VAL A 87 -6.89 -9.80 -2.26
CA VAL A 87 -5.95 -9.39 -3.31
C VAL A 87 -5.72 -10.58 -4.24
N ASN A 88 -6.10 -10.49 -5.50
CA ASN A 88 -5.90 -11.61 -6.42
C ASN A 88 -4.46 -11.73 -6.92
N ILE A 89 -4.13 -12.91 -7.42
CA ILE A 89 -2.92 -13.18 -8.19
C ILE A 89 -3.34 -13.60 -9.60
N THR A 90 -2.99 -12.79 -10.60
CA THR A 90 -3.11 -13.19 -12.00
C THR A 90 -1.92 -14.06 -12.36
N ASP A 91 -2.14 -15.38 -12.34
CA ASP A 91 -1.14 -16.42 -12.58
C ASP A 91 -1.28 -17.10 -13.95
N VAL A 92 -2.18 -16.58 -14.80
CA VAL A 92 -2.33 -16.93 -16.23
C VAL A 92 -2.50 -15.66 -17.06
N ASP A 93 -1.59 -15.40 -17.98
CA ASP A 93 -1.61 -14.21 -18.86
C ASP A 93 -0.61 -14.40 -20.02
N ASP A 94 -0.82 -13.70 -21.14
CA ASP A 94 0.09 -13.70 -22.29
C ASP A 94 1.55 -13.40 -21.90
N LYS A 95 1.77 -12.49 -20.93
CA LYS A 95 3.11 -12.10 -20.46
C LYS A 95 3.78 -13.22 -19.68
N ILE A 96 3.01 -13.99 -18.88
CA ILE A 96 3.55 -15.13 -18.12
C ILE A 96 3.95 -16.24 -19.09
N ILE A 97 3.10 -16.54 -20.09
CA ILE A 97 3.37 -17.56 -21.12
C ILE A 97 4.64 -17.19 -21.90
N ALA A 98 4.75 -15.96 -22.38
CA ALA A 98 5.91 -15.51 -23.13
C ALA A 98 7.21 -15.53 -22.31
N GLU A 99 7.16 -15.08 -21.06
CA GLU A 99 8.33 -15.05 -20.16
C GLU A 99 8.77 -16.46 -19.76
N SER A 100 7.82 -17.37 -19.46
CA SER A 100 8.14 -18.77 -19.12
C SER A 100 8.81 -19.48 -20.31
N ALA A 101 8.30 -19.31 -21.52
CA ALA A 101 8.92 -19.83 -22.73
C ALA A 101 10.34 -19.28 -22.92
N SER A 102 10.56 -17.97 -22.70
CA SER A 102 11.88 -17.36 -22.82
C SER A 102 12.90 -17.86 -21.81
N ARG A 103 12.42 -18.30 -20.63
CA ARG A 103 13.26 -18.87 -19.56
C ARG A 103 13.41 -20.38 -19.62
N GLY A 104 12.71 -21.07 -20.54
CA GLY A 104 12.71 -22.52 -20.63
C GLY A 104 12.08 -23.20 -19.39
N THR A 105 11.10 -22.55 -18.75
CA THR A 105 10.36 -23.06 -17.60
C THR A 105 8.87 -23.14 -17.90
N THR A 106 8.08 -23.76 -17.04
CA THR A 106 6.63 -23.79 -17.17
C THR A 106 5.98 -22.51 -16.66
N MET A 107 4.79 -22.16 -17.17
CA MET A 107 3.98 -21.06 -16.68
C MET A 107 3.72 -21.19 -15.17
N THR A 108 3.39 -22.38 -14.70
CA THR A 108 3.08 -22.68 -13.29
C THR A 108 4.29 -22.46 -12.37
N GLU A 109 5.48 -22.90 -12.79
CA GLU A 109 6.72 -22.71 -12.01
C GLU A 109 7.09 -21.23 -11.92
N LEU A 110 7.01 -20.52 -13.06
CA LEU A 110 7.27 -19.08 -13.07
C LEU A 110 6.29 -18.31 -12.20
N ALA A 111 4.99 -18.59 -12.32
CA ALA A 111 3.97 -17.92 -11.51
C ALA A 111 4.16 -18.20 -10.02
N LYS A 112 4.53 -19.43 -9.64
CA LYS A 112 4.85 -19.80 -8.25
C LYS A 112 6.07 -19.04 -7.72
N GLU A 113 7.15 -18.96 -8.49
CA GLU A 113 8.37 -18.22 -8.12
C GLU A 113 8.08 -16.73 -7.92
N MET A 114 7.39 -16.11 -8.88
CA MET A 114 7.10 -14.68 -8.83
C MET A 114 6.07 -14.32 -7.76
N THR A 115 5.13 -15.21 -7.47
CA THR A 115 4.20 -15.06 -6.34
C THR A 115 4.96 -15.09 -5.00
N ALA A 116 5.91 -16.01 -4.84
CA ALA A 116 6.73 -16.08 -3.63
C ALA A 116 7.58 -14.79 -3.45
N ASP A 117 8.17 -14.24 -4.52
CA ASP A 117 8.86 -12.95 -4.50
C ASP A 117 7.91 -11.81 -4.05
N TYR A 118 6.71 -11.75 -4.61
CA TYR A 118 5.71 -10.74 -4.26
C TYR A 118 5.32 -10.80 -2.79
N LEU A 119 5.01 -12.01 -2.28
CA LEU A 119 4.63 -12.22 -0.86
C LEU A 119 5.76 -11.85 0.11
N ALA A 120 7.00 -12.22 -0.22
CA ALA A 120 8.17 -11.88 0.59
C ALA A 120 8.37 -10.35 0.66
N ASN A 121 8.15 -9.64 -0.44
CA ASN A 121 8.25 -8.19 -0.51
C ASN A 121 7.11 -7.49 0.28
N LEU A 122 5.89 -8.03 0.25
CA LEU A 122 4.76 -7.54 1.07
C LEU A 122 5.05 -7.72 2.57
N ALA A 123 5.50 -8.91 2.96
CA ALA A 123 5.85 -9.20 4.35
C ALA A 123 6.97 -8.29 4.88
N ALA A 124 7.97 -8.00 4.05
CA ALA A 124 9.05 -7.06 4.40
C ALA A 124 8.52 -5.63 4.67
N LEU A 125 7.45 -5.21 3.97
CA LEU A 125 6.76 -3.93 4.20
C LEU A 125 5.74 -3.98 5.35
N GLY A 126 5.58 -5.11 6.03
CA GLY A 126 4.58 -5.30 7.09
C GLY A 126 3.15 -5.42 6.57
N VAL A 127 2.96 -5.74 5.29
CA VAL A 127 1.66 -6.07 4.69
C VAL A 127 1.42 -7.57 4.86
N GLU A 128 0.89 -7.95 6.01
CA GLU A 128 0.66 -9.35 6.41
C GLU A 128 -0.84 -9.63 6.68
N SER A 129 -1.71 -8.64 6.45
CA SER A 129 -3.12 -8.68 6.85
C SER A 129 -4.11 -8.98 5.70
N ILE A 130 -3.61 -9.43 4.54
CA ILE A 130 -4.48 -9.88 3.43
C ILE A 130 -5.15 -11.19 3.82
N ASP A 131 -6.48 -11.22 3.79
CA ASP A 131 -7.25 -12.38 4.27
C ASP A 131 -7.33 -13.50 3.22
N VAL A 132 -7.46 -13.13 1.93
CA VAL A 132 -7.59 -14.10 0.83
C VAL A 132 -6.78 -13.61 -0.38
N MET A 133 -6.02 -14.51 -0.98
CA MET A 133 -5.28 -14.26 -2.21
C MET A 133 -5.64 -15.32 -3.27
N PRO A 134 -6.78 -15.16 -3.95
CA PRO A 134 -7.22 -16.11 -4.96
C PRO A 134 -6.34 -16.03 -6.21
N LYS A 135 -6.14 -17.16 -6.89
CA LYS A 135 -5.47 -17.25 -8.17
C LYS A 135 -6.46 -17.52 -9.29
N ALA A 136 -6.23 -16.91 -10.45
CA ALA A 136 -7.09 -17.10 -11.61
C ALA A 136 -7.19 -18.58 -12.02
N THR A 137 -6.06 -19.32 -11.98
CA THR A 137 -6.03 -20.75 -12.33
C THR A 137 -6.82 -21.66 -11.38
N GLU A 138 -7.09 -21.23 -10.15
CA GLU A 138 -7.88 -21.95 -9.16
C GLU A 138 -9.40 -21.68 -9.31
N HIS A 139 -9.80 -20.76 -10.22
CA HIS A 139 -11.17 -20.29 -10.39
C HIS A 139 -11.71 -20.47 -11.82
N ILE A 140 -11.09 -21.33 -12.63
CA ILE A 140 -11.45 -21.53 -14.04
C ILE A 140 -12.92 -21.91 -14.21
N ASP A 141 -13.44 -22.87 -13.42
CA ASP A 141 -14.83 -23.29 -13.49
C ASP A 141 -15.79 -22.14 -13.13
N THR A 142 -15.40 -21.31 -12.16
CA THR A 142 -16.16 -20.11 -11.78
C THR A 142 -16.21 -19.10 -12.91
N ILE A 143 -15.07 -18.90 -13.61
CA ILE A 143 -14.96 -18.01 -14.76
C ILE A 143 -15.81 -18.51 -15.91
N ILE A 144 -15.74 -19.80 -16.23
CA ILE A 144 -16.56 -20.42 -17.29
C ILE A 144 -18.05 -20.22 -17.00
N THR A 145 -18.47 -20.53 -15.78
CA THR A 145 -19.88 -20.35 -15.35
C THR A 145 -20.31 -18.87 -15.50
N PHE A 146 -19.47 -17.92 -15.08
CA PHE A 146 -19.78 -16.50 -15.22
C PHE A 146 -19.97 -16.10 -16.70
N ILE A 147 -19.13 -16.61 -17.59
CA ILE A 147 -19.22 -16.35 -19.03
C ILE A 147 -20.49 -16.97 -19.63
N GLU A 148 -20.84 -18.21 -19.26
CA GLU A 148 -22.07 -18.86 -19.71
C GLU A 148 -23.31 -18.06 -19.31
N GLU A 149 -23.35 -17.54 -18.08
CA GLU A 149 -24.43 -16.69 -17.59
C GLU A 149 -24.51 -15.36 -18.37
N LEU A 150 -23.37 -14.72 -18.72
CA LEU A 150 -23.33 -13.51 -19.58
C LEU A 150 -23.86 -13.81 -20.98
N ILE A 151 -23.50 -14.95 -21.58
CA ILE A 151 -24.02 -15.38 -22.87
C ILE A 151 -25.53 -15.59 -22.80
N ALA A 152 -26.01 -16.28 -21.76
CA ALA A 152 -27.44 -16.53 -21.56
C ALA A 152 -28.26 -15.24 -21.40
N LYS A 153 -27.69 -14.20 -20.78
CA LYS A 153 -28.27 -12.85 -20.68
C LYS A 153 -28.13 -12.00 -21.96
N GLY A 154 -27.36 -12.46 -22.95
CA GLY A 154 -27.15 -11.77 -24.22
C GLY A 154 -26.11 -10.65 -24.21
N PHE A 155 -25.26 -10.57 -23.17
CA PHE A 155 -24.16 -9.60 -23.07
C PHE A 155 -22.84 -10.13 -23.63
N ALA A 156 -22.74 -11.43 -23.93
CA ALA A 156 -21.55 -12.04 -24.49
C ALA A 156 -21.91 -12.97 -25.65
N TYR A 157 -20.92 -13.24 -26.53
CA TYR A 157 -21.07 -14.13 -27.68
C TYR A 157 -19.80 -14.92 -27.97
N ALA A 158 -19.96 -16.15 -28.42
CA ALA A 158 -18.86 -16.98 -28.89
C ALA A 158 -18.55 -16.70 -30.37
N SER A 159 -17.25 -16.69 -30.73
CA SER A 159 -16.76 -16.51 -32.08
C SER A 159 -15.47 -17.30 -32.29
N GLU A 160 -15.49 -18.36 -33.10
CA GLU A 160 -14.34 -19.18 -33.50
C GLU A 160 -13.50 -19.75 -32.33
N GLY A 161 -14.14 -20.05 -31.20
CA GLY A 161 -13.49 -20.56 -29.98
C GLY A 161 -13.06 -19.48 -28.98
N ASP A 162 -13.16 -18.20 -29.35
CA ASP A 162 -13.10 -17.08 -28.42
C ASP A 162 -14.50 -16.73 -27.90
N VAL A 163 -14.59 -16.03 -26.74
CA VAL A 163 -15.82 -15.42 -26.27
C VAL A 163 -15.55 -13.96 -25.97
N TYR A 164 -16.44 -13.08 -26.43
CA TYR A 164 -16.32 -11.64 -26.26
C TYR A 164 -17.53 -11.07 -25.50
N PHE A 165 -17.29 -10.07 -24.69
CA PHE A 165 -18.33 -9.19 -24.15
C PHE A 165 -18.73 -8.20 -25.23
N GLU A 166 -20.06 -8.07 -25.46
CA GLU A 166 -20.64 -7.16 -26.47
C GLU A 166 -20.90 -5.78 -25.82
N VAL A 167 -19.92 -4.88 -25.90
CA VAL A 167 -19.93 -3.59 -25.21
C VAL A 167 -21.16 -2.74 -25.58
N THR A 168 -21.66 -2.85 -26.80
CA THR A 168 -22.83 -2.10 -27.27
C THR A 168 -24.15 -2.52 -26.59
N LYS A 169 -24.16 -3.63 -25.83
CA LYS A 169 -25.31 -4.10 -25.05
C LYS A 169 -25.38 -3.48 -23.66
N ASP A 170 -24.26 -2.98 -23.15
CA ASP A 170 -24.21 -2.27 -21.88
C ASP A 170 -24.41 -0.77 -22.11
N ALA A 171 -25.62 -0.28 -21.79
CA ALA A 171 -25.96 1.13 -21.97
C ALA A 171 -25.14 2.08 -21.06
N ASP A 172 -24.60 1.56 -19.96
CA ASP A 172 -23.85 2.33 -18.96
C ASP A 172 -22.33 2.19 -19.13
N TYR A 173 -21.86 1.49 -20.19
CA TYR A 173 -20.44 1.34 -20.44
C TYR A 173 -19.71 2.69 -20.53
N GLY A 174 -18.63 2.83 -19.79
CA GLY A 174 -17.87 4.06 -19.71
C GLY A 174 -18.21 4.94 -18.51
N LYS A 175 -19.10 4.52 -17.62
CA LYS A 175 -19.55 5.33 -16.47
C LYS A 175 -18.44 5.64 -15.45
N LEU A 176 -17.46 4.75 -15.27
CA LEU A 176 -16.32 4.98 -14.38
C LEU A 176 -15.37 6.02 -14.99
N THR A 177 -15.08 5.89 -16.28
CA THR A 177 -14.13 6.74 -17.01
C THR A 177 -14.74 7.99 -17.62
N ASN A 178 -16.06 8.06 -17.73
CA ASN A 178 -16.80 9.08 -18.45
C ASN A 178 -16.42 9.14 -19.95
N ARG A 179 -16.18 7.97 -20.57
CA ARG A 179 -15.85 7.81 -21.99
C ARG A 179 -17.04 7.24 -22.76
N SER A 180 -17.24 7.71 -23.98
CA SER A 180 -18.19 7.06 -24.90
C SER A 180 -17.57 5.82 -25.53
N VAL A 181 -18.41 4.86 -25.94
CA VAL A 181 -17.99 3.62 -26.65
C VAL A 181 -17.19 3.96 -27.91
N GLU A 182 -17.56 5.04 -28.63
CA GLU A 182 -16.86 5.47 -29.84
C GLU A 182 -15.43 5.96 -29.54
N SER A 183 -15.18 6.52 -28.37
CA SER A 183 -13.83 6.95 -27.95
C SER A 183 -12.94 5.81 -27.48
N THR A 184 -13.52 4.62 -27.31
CA THR A 184 -12.86 3.39 -26.85
C THR A 184 -12.41 2.51 -28.02
N GLN A 185 -11.91 3.11 -29.11
CA GLN A 185 -11.41 2.32 -30.26
C GLN A 185 -10.27 1.43 -29.81
N GLY A 186 -10.61 0.21 -29.82
CA GLY A 186 -10.04 -1.03 -29.48
C GLY A 186 -8.52 -1.13 -29.23
N GLU A 187 -8.18 -1.78 -28.15
CA GLU A 187 -7.00 -2.64 -28.10
C GLU A 187 -7.22 -3.81 -29.10
N GLY A 188 -7.35 -3.48 -30.39
CA GLY A 188 -7.51 -4.41 -31.49
C GLY A 188 -6.20 -5.15 -31.75
N GLY A 189 -5.95 -6.22 -30.98
CA GLY A 189 -4.93 -7.21 -31.32
C GLY A 189 -5.33 -8.02 -32.55
N SER A 190 -4.56 -9.06 -32.86
CA SER A 190 -4.71 -9.99 -33.99
C SER A 190 -6.06 -10.72 -34.13
N THR A 191 -7.06 -10.37 -33.32
CA THR A 191 -8.41 -10.94 -33.26
C THR A 191 -9.52 -9.98 -33.69
N ALA A 192 -9.16 -8.84 -34.31
CA ALA A 192 -10.13 -7.81 -34.73
C ALA A 192 -11.24 -8.36 -35.65
N ASP A 193 -10.90 -9.32 -36.53
CA ASP A 193 -11.84 -9.91 -37.49
C ASP A 193 -12.93 -10.80 -36.83
N ARG A 194 -12.74 -11.22 -35.59
CA ARG A 194 -13.67 -12.09 -34.86
C ARG A 194 -14.65 -11.31 -33.98
N LYS A 195 -14.41 -10.01 -33.76
CA LYS A 195 -15.22 -9.15 -32.94
C LYS A 195 -16.38 -8.53 -33.74
N ARG A 196 -17.54 -8.38 -33.12
CA ARG A 196 -18.68 -7.64 -33.70
C ARG A 196 -18.43 -6.12 -33.69
N SER A 197 -17.73 -5.65 -32.66
CA SER A 197 -17.30 -4.25 -32.50
C SER A 197 -15.84 -4.20 -32.05
N ALA A 198 -15.11 -3.18 -32.49
CA ALA A 198 -13.73 -2.96 -32.03
C ALA A 198 -13.62 -2.73 -30.52
N ALA A 199 -14.69 -2.24 -29.89
CA ALA A 199 -14.76 -2.03 -28.44
C ALA A 199 -14.97 -3.33 -27.64
N ASP A 200 -15.43 -4.42 -28.26
CA ASP A 200 -15.65 -5.68 -27.56
C ASP A 200 -14.34 -6.22 -27.01
N PHE A 201 -14.38 -6.85 -25.84
CA PHE A 201 -13.20 -7.38 -25.18
C PHE A 201 -13.35 -8.87 -24.85
N ALA A 202 -12.22 -9.59 -24.81
CA ALA A 202 -12.21 -11.03 -24.65
C ALA A 202 -12.53 -11.43 -23.21
N LEU A 203 -13.48 -12.37 -23.06
CA LEU A 203 -13.81 -13.10 -21.84
C LEU A 203 -13.11 -14.46 -21.79
N TRP A 204 -13.03 -15.13 -22.96
CA TRP A 204 -12.31 -16.39 -23.16
C TRP A 204 -11.49 -16.31 -24.43
N LYS A 205 -10.26 -16.75 -24.39
CA LYS A 205 -9.35 -16.78 -25.53
C LYS A 205 -9.05 -18.23 -25.91
N ARG A 206 -9.33 -18.61 -27.14
CA ARG A 206 -8.92 -19.90 -27.68
C ARG A 206 -7.42 -20.11 -27.54
N ALA A 207 -7.02 -21.28 -27.05
CA ALA A 207 -5.61 -21.65 -26.95
C ALA A 207 -4.96 -21.78 -28.32
N LYS A 208 -3.71 -21.32 -28.41
CA LYS A 208 -2.81 -21.65 -29.52
C LYS A 208 -2.12 -22.98 -29.25
N THR A 209 -1.49 -23.54 -30.25
CA THR A 209 -0.69 -24.74 -30.08
C THR A 209 0.37 -24.54 -29.00
N ASP A 210 0.49 -25.49 -28.09
CA ASP A 210 1.46 -25.51 -26.99
C ASP A 210 1.26 -24.44 -25.89
N GLU A 211 0.13 -23.68 -25.91
CA GLU A 211 -0.23 -22.81 -24.79
C GLU A 211 -0.96 -23.59 -23.68
N PRO A 212 -0.77 -23.20 -22.39
CA PRO A 212 -1.62 -23.69 -21.29
C PRO A 212 -3.08 -23.40 -21.57
N SER A 213 -3.95 -24.38 -21.36
CA SER A 213 -5.36 -24.26 -21.66
C SER A 213 -6.23 -25.13 -20.77
N TRP A 214 -7.49 -24.76 -20.69
CA TRP A 214 -8.54 -25.48 -19.97
C TRP A 214 -9.70 -25.77 -20.92
N GLU A 215 -10.36 -26.90 -20.71
CA GLU A 215 -11.56 -27.26 -21.47
C GLU A 215 -12.71 -26.31 -21.11
N SER A 216 -13.47 -25.92 -22.11
CA SER A 216 -14.67 -25.09 -21.95
C SER A 216 -15.72 -25.45 -22.99
N PRO A 217 -17.00 -24.98 -22.84
CA PRO A 217 -18.02 -25.18 -23.85
C PRO A 217 -17.68 -24.62 -25.25
N TRP A 218 -16.69 -23.71 -25.32
CA TRP A 218 -16.24 -23.06 -26.57
C TRP A 218 -14.97 -23.69 -27.12
N GLY A 219 -14.42 -24.70 -26.45
CA GLY A 219 -13.18 -25.40 -26.76
C GLY A 219 -12.05 -25.03 -25.78
N ALA A 220 -10.89 -25.66 -26.01
CA ALA A 220 -9.71 -25.43 -25.19
C ALA A 220 -9.24 -23.97 -25.27
N GLY A 221 -9.04 -23.33 -24.12
CA GLY A 221 -8.70 -21.91 -24.05
C GLY A 221 -8.29 -21.46 -22.66
N ARG A 222 -8.27 -20.16 -22.45
CA ARG A 222 -7.93 -19.50 -21.19
C ARG A 222 -8.74 -18.23 -20.98
N PRO A 223 -8.86 -17.74 -19.73
CA PRO A 223 -9.64 -16.53 -19.45
C PRO A 223 -9.02 -15.28 -20.11
N GLY A 224 -9.88 -14.31 -20.40
CA GLY A 224 -9.50 -12.93 -20.61
C GLY A 224 -9.11 -12.29 -19.27
N TRP A 225 -8.28 -11.26 -19.30
CA TRP A 225 -7.74 -10.63 -18.08
C TRP A 225 -8.80 -10.04 -17.14
N HIS A 226 -9.88 -9.46 -17.69
CA HIS A 226 -10.88 -8.74 -16.88
C HIS A 226 -11.84 -9.68 -16.16
N ILE A 227 -12.23 -10.79 -16.80
CA ILE A 227 -13.20 -11.73 -16.24
C ILE A 227 -12.68 -12.47 -15.00
N GLU A 228 -11.37 -12.59 -14.85
CA GLU A 228 -10.74 -13.21 -13.69
C GLU A 228 -11.19 -12.52 -12.40
N CYS A 229 -11.03 -11.18 -12.33
CA CYS A 229 -11.39 -10.40 -11.16
C CYS A 229 -12.90 -10.41 -10.93
N SER A 230 -13.73 -10.21 -11.97
CA SER A 230 -15.19 -10.25 -11.82
C SER A 230 -15.69 -11.57 -11.25
N ALA A 231 -15.16 -12.70 -11.74
CA ALA A 231 -15.56 -14.03 -11.28
C ALA A 231 -15.07 -14.31 -9.85
N MET A 232 -13.81 -13.97 -9.52
CA MET A 232 -13.26 -14.13 -8.18
C MET A 232 -13.94 -13.22 -7.16
N CYS A 233 -14.24 -11.96 -7.52
CA CYS A 233 -15.03 -11.04 -6.68
C CYS A 233 -16.39 -11.66 -6.33
N ARG A 234 -17.16 -12.11 -7.34
CA ARG A 234 -18.46 -12.76 -7.12
C ARG A 234 -18.35 -13.97 -6.19
N ALA A 235 -17.37 -14.83 -6.42
CA ALA A 235 -17.19 -16.05 -5.65
C ALA A 235 -16.84 -15.80 -4.17
N ILE A 236 -16.08 -14.76 -3.87
CA ILE A 236 -15.50 -14.53 -2.53
C ILE A 236 -16.27 -13.46 -1.75
N MET A 237 -16.77 -12.42 -2.44
CA MET A 237 -17.39 -11.24 -1.84
C MET A 237 -18.91 -11.19 -2.08
N GLY A 238 -19.40 -11.94 -3.09
CA GLY A 238 -20.77 -11.83 -3.59
C GLY A 238 -20.88 -10.81 -4.73
N PRO A 239 -22.11 -10.57 -5.24
CA PRO A 239 -22.34 -9.70 -6.39
C PRO A 239 -22.14 -8.20 -6.09
N HIS A 240 -22.23 -7.81 -4.82
CA HIS A 240 -22.09 -6.44 -4.34
C HIS A 240 -21.27 -6.40 -3.06
N PHE A 241 -20.24 -5.53 -2.99
CA PHE A 241 -19.38 -5.35 -1.83
C PHE A 241 -18.96 -3.87 -1.66
N ASP A 242 -18.15 -3.56 -0.63
CA ASP A 242 -17.96 -2.16 -0.24
C ASP A 242 -16.92 -1.44 -1.09
N ILE A 243 -15.67 -1.94 -1.14
CA ILE A 243 -14.54 -1.24 -1.77
C ILE A 243 -13.89 -2.09 -2.85
N HIS A 244 -13.81 -1.55 -4.07
CA HIS A 244 -12.97 -2.07 -5.15
C HIS A 244 -11.83 -1.10 -5.42
N GLY A 245 -10.58 -1.59 -5.41
CA GLY A 245 -9.40 -0.76 -5.48
C GLY A 245 -8.35 -1.19 -6.48
N GLY A 246 -7.51 -0.23 -6.87
CA GLY A 246 -6.38 -0.45 -7.77
C GLY A 246 -5.58 0.82 -8.05
N GLY A 247 -4.60 0.74 -8.93
CA GLY A 247 -3.91 1.92 -9.46
C GLY A 247 -4.78 2.68 -10.46
N LEU A 248 -4.55 3.99 -10.62
CA LEU A 248 -5.25 4.81 -11.63
C LEU A 248 -5.15 4.25 -13.06
N ASP A 249 -4.13 3.47 -13.37
CA ASP A 249 -3.95 2.79 -14.66
C ASP A 249 -4.92 1.62 -14.87
N LEU A 250 -5.56 1.12 -13.82
CA LEU A 250 -6.58 0.08 -13.90
C LEU A 250 -7.98 0.63 -14.14
N VAL A 251 -8.22 1.93 -13.92
CA VAL A 251 -9.54 2.56 -14.16
C VAL A 251 -10.06 2.21 -15.55
N PHE A 252 -9.18 2.28 -16.56
CA PHE A 252 -9.46 1.85 -17.91
C PHE A 252 -8.26 1.09 -18.52
N PRO A 253 -8.51 -0.05 -19.18
CA PRO A 253 -9.83 -0.64 -19.44
C PRO A 253 -10.32 -1.59 -18.32
N HIS A 254 -9.47 -1.95 -17.33
CA HIS A 254 -9.70 -3.10 -16.46
C HIS A 254 -10.96 -2.98 -15.61
N HIS A 255 -11.05 -1.97 -14.75
CA HIS A 255 -12.18 -1.79 -13.83
C HIS A 255 -13.48 -1.40 -14.56
N GLU A 256 -13.37 -0.63 -15.65
CA GLU A 256 -14.54 -0.37 -16.50
C GLU A 256 -15.15 -1.67 -17.04
N ASN A 257 -14.29 -2.59 -17.51
CA ASN A 257 -14.72 -3.87 -18.04
C ASN A 257 -15.23 -4.81 -16.93
N GLU A 258 -14.69 -4.74 -15.72
CA GLU A 258 -15.22 -5.49 -14.58
C GLU A 258 -16.63 -5.01 -14.18
N ILE A 259 -16.86 -3.69 -14.20
CA ILE A 259 -18.19 -3.10 -13.98
C ILE A 259 -19.16 -3.65 -15.03
N ALA A 260 -18.80 -3.54 -16.31
CA ALA A 260 -19.65 -4.00 -17.41
C ALA A 260 -20.02 -5.49 -17.25
N GLN A 261 -19.05 -6.36 -16.95
CA GLN A 261 -19.28 -7.78 -16.73
C GLN A 261 -20.20 -8.06 -15.54
N SER A 262 -19.86 -7.48 -14.38
CA SER A 262 -20.52 -7.81 -13.12
C SER A 262 -21.91 -7.21 -13.04
N GLU A 263 -22.11 -5.97 -13.44
CA GLU A 263 -23.40 -5.30 -13.34
C GLU A 263 -24.38 -5.75 -14.41
N SER A 264 -23.93 -6.05 -15.64
CA SER A 264 -24.74 -6.72 -16.66
C SER A 264 -25.24 -8.09 -16.21
N LEU A 265 -24.41 -8.81 -15.42
CA LEU A 265 -24.81 -10.12 -14.92
C LEU A 265 -25.75 -10.03 -13.72
N HIS A 266 -25.52 -9.12 -12.79
CA HIS A 266 -26.19 -9.15 -11.49
C HIS A 266 -27.31 -8.11 -11.31
N ASP A 267 -27.44 -7.16 -12.26
CA ASP A 267 -28.43 -6.07 -12.21
C ASP A 267 -28.29 -5.24 -10.91
N CYS A 268 -27.08 -5.14 -10.34
CA CYS A 268 -26.75 -4.34 -9.17
C CYS A 268 -25.31 -3.81 -9.26
N PRO A 269 -24.96 -2.73 -8.54
CA PRO A 269 -23.57 -2.23 -8.48
C PRO A 269 -22.61 -3.32 -8.01
N MET A 270 -21.45 -3.45 -8.65
CA MET A 270 -20.40 -4.40 -8.23
C MET A 270 -19.78 -3.97 -6.91
N ALA A 271 -19.40 -2.71 -6.78
CA ALA A 271 -18.85 -2.13 -5.57
C ALA A 271 -19.48 -0.77 -5.26
N THR A 272 -19.63 -0.46 -3.96
CA THR A 272 -20.15 0.83 -3.51
C THR A 272 -19.11 1.94 -3.78
N TYR A 273 -17.84 1.69 -3.46
CA TYR A 273 -16.75 2.65 -3.60
C TYR A 273 -15.65 2.10 -4.52
N TRP A 274 -15.33 2.87 -5.55
CA TRP A 274 -14.19 2.64 -6.42
C TRP A 274 -13.04 3.53 -5.99
N MET A 275 -11.96 2.95 -5.47
CA MET A 275 -10.85 3.69 -4.90
C MET A 275 -9.56 3.45 -5.68
N HIS A 276 -8.96 4.52 -6.21
CA HIS A 276 -7.76 4.41 -7.03
C HIS A 276 -6.60 5.21 -6.44
N ASN A 277 -5.45 4.52 -6.32
CA ASN A 277 -4.23 5.20 -5.91
C ASN A 277 -3.48 5.82 -7.08
N GLY A 278 -2.81 6.93 -6.81
CA GLY A 278 -1.91 7.59 -7.76
C GLY A 278 -0.76 6.69 -8.20
N LEU A 279 -0.21 6.97 -9.37
CA LEU A 279 0.89 6.21 -9.95
C LEU A 279 2.24 6.74 -9.45
N MET A 280 3.21 5.84 -9.41
CA MET A 280 4.58 6.19 -9.06
C MET A 280 5.29 6.80 -10.26
N GLN A 281 5.95 7.94 -10.05
CA GLN A 281 6.70 8.69 -11.05
C GLN A 281 8.16 8.82 -10.62
N ALA A 282 9.08 8.82 -11.59
CA ALA A 282 10.49 9.08 -11.30
C ALA A 282 10.68 10.52 -10.79
N ALA A 283 11.44 10.71 -9.70
CA ALA A 283 11.82 12.04 -9.24
C ALA A 283 12.64 12.76 -10.32
N GLY A 284 12.32 14.03 -10.60
CA GLY A 284 12.95 14.81 -11.67
C GLY A 284 12.28 14.68 -13.05
N ALA A 285 11.23 13.87 -13.22
CA ALA A 285 10.39 13.95 -14.41
C ALA A 285 9.76 15.36 -14.50
N PRO A 286 9.78 16.03 -15.68
CA PRO A 286 9.25 17.38 -15.80
C PRO A 286 7.74 17.38 -15.58
N GLY A 287 7.34 17.61 -14.34
CA GLY A 287 5.98 18.02 -14.01
C GLY A 287 5.80 19.46 -14.52
N LYS A 288 4.65 19.81 -15.08
CA LYS A 288 4.31 21.20 -15.41
C LYS A 288 4.42 22.06 -14.13
N VAL A 289 5.56 22.72 -13.95
CA VAL A 289 5.73 23.76 -12.94
C VAL A 289 4.99 25.00 -13.44
N GLY A 290 3.86 25.30 -12.84
CA GLY A 290 3.20 26.57 -13.12
C GLY A 290 1.70 26.53 -12.83
N GLY A 291 1.30 26.92 -11.63
CA GLY A 291 -0.08 27.22 -11.29
C GLY A 291 -0.37 26.98 -9.82
N ARG A 292 -0.33 28.03 -8.99
CA ARG A 292 -1.00 28.02 -7.70
C ARG A 292 -2.49 27.77 -7.95
N SER A 293 -2.92 26.53 -7.77
CA SER A 293 -4.33 26.19 -7.62
C SER A 293 -4.57 25.79 -6.17
N ARG A 294 -5.21 26.67 -5.43
CA ARG A 294 -5.99 26.32 -4.25
C ARG A 294 -7.27 25.72 -4.80
N ASP A 295 -7.44 24.44 -4.54
CA ASP A 295 -8.57 23.54 -4.80
C ASP A 295 -8.11 22.33 -5.63
N ALA A 296 -7.44 21.40 -4.94
CA ALA A 296 -7.08 20.11 -5.52
C ALA A 296 -8.23 19.11 -5.29
N GLY A 297 -9.28 19.25 -6.07
CA GLY A 297 -10.32 18.26 -6.22
C GLY A 297 -10.24 17.66 -7.62
N GLY A 298 -9.84 16.41 -7.75
CA GLY A 298 -10.03 15.59 -8.93
C GLY A 298 -8.87 15.59 -9.94
N SER A 299 -8.07 14.52 -9.99
CA SER A 299 -7.30 14.21 -11.19
C SER A 299 -8.27 13.78 -12.31
N SER A 300 -8.20 14.44 -13.47
CA SER A 300 -8.99 14.09 -14.65
C SER A 300 -8.41 12.86 -15.35
N VAL A 301 -9.18 12.24 -16.26
CA VAL A 301 -8.70 11.12 -17.10
C VAL A 301 -7.51 11.54 -17.98
N GLU A 302 -7.39 12.83 -18.31
CA GLU A 302 -6.22 13.39 -19.00
C GLU A 302 -4.97 13.34 -18.13
N ASP A 303 -5.10 13.52 -16.79
CA ASP A 303 -4.01 13.38 -15.84
C ASP A 303 -3.55 11.91 -15.72
N ALA A 304 -4.46 10.94 -15.83
CA ALA A 304 -4.12 9.52 -15.83
C ALA A 304 -3.25 9.13 -17.05
N GLY A 305 -3.56 9.68 -18.23
CA GLY A 305 -2.74 9.49 -19.43
C GLY A 305 -1.34 10.13 -19.32
N ALA A 306 -1.24 11.32 -18.75
CA ALA A 306 0.03 12.01 -18.52
C ALA A 306 0.87 11.31 -17.42
N GLN A 307 0.23 10.79 -16.37
CA GLN A 307 0.89 9.99 -15.33
C GLN A 307 1.41 8.66 -15.88
N ALA A 308 0.67 8.00 -16.77
CA ALA A 308 1.08 6.74 -17.39
C ALA A 308 2.36 6.89 -18.22
N ALA A 309 2.59 8.03 -18.87
CA ALA A 309 3.77 8.30 -19.68
C ALA A 309 5.08 8.40 -18.87
N THR A 310 4.99 8.74 -17.57
CA THR A 310 6.14 8.85 -16.65
C THR A 310 6.18 7.75 -15.60
N LYS A 311 5.28 6.78 -15.68
CA LYS A 311 5.13 5.67 -14.73
C LYS A 311 6.37 4.80 -14.66
N ILE A 312 6.81 4.51 -13.43
CA ILE A 312 7.83 3.49 -13.18
C ILE A 312 7.19 2.11 -13.38
N SER A 313 7.70 1.34 -14.34
CA SER A 313 7.16 0.03 -14.69
C SER A 313 8.28 -0.95 -15.12
N LYS A 314 7.92 -2.22 -15.24
CA LYS A 314 8.84 -3.27 -15.74
C LYS A 314 9.40 -2.96 -17.14
N SER A 315 8.63 -2.32 -18.00
CA SER A 315 9.04 -1.89 -19.34
C SER A 315 10.02 -0.71 -19.34
N THR A 316 10.03 0.09 -18.27
CA THR A 316 10.96 1.22 -18.07
C THR A 316 12.23 0.84 -17.30
N GLY A 317 12.46 -0.47 -17.04
CA GLY A 317 13.67 -0.95 -16.37
C GLY A 317 13.66 -0.80 -14.84
N ALA A 318 12.47 -0.76 -14.21
CA ALA A 318 12.36 -0.74 -12.76
C ALA A 318 13.09 -1.94 -12.12
N GLU A 319 13.96 -1.65 -11.15
CA GLU A 319 14.71 -2.68 -10.44
C GLU A 319 13.81 -3.60 -9.58
N PRO A 320 14.22 -4.86 -9.33
CA PRO A 320 13.54 -5.72 -8.36
C PRO A 320 13.47 -5.07 -6.98
N PHE A 321 12.30 -5.12 -6.33
CA PHE A 321 12.06 -4.46 -5.05
C PHE A 321 13.00 -4.94 -3.93
N ARG A 322 13.35 -6.24 -3.94
CA ARG A 322 14.34 -6.80 -3.00
C ARG A 322 15.69 -6.08 -3.00
N ASN A 323 16.12 -5.52 -4.16
CA ASN A 323 17.37 -4.77 -4.25
C ASN A 323 17.26 -3.40 -3.55
N LEU A 324 16.07 -2.79 -3.61
CA LEU A 324 15.78 -1.56 -2.88
C LEU A 324 15.88 -1.79 -1.36
N LEU A 325 15.34 -2.92 -0.87
CA LEU A 325 15.39 -3.28 0.55
C LEU A 325 16.80 -3.61 1.08
N GLN A 326 17.77 -3.87 0.21
CA GLN A 326 19.17 -3.98 0.61
C GLN A 326 19.81 -2.62 0.97
N ARG A 327 19.26 -1.52 0.42
CA ARG A 327 19.78 -0.16 0.60
C ARG A 327 18.95 0.68 1.55
N HIS A 328 17.65 0.40 1.62
CA HIS A 328 16.71 1.19 2.39
C HIS A 328 15.86 0.29 3.30
N ARG A 329 15.63 0.74 4.51
CA ARG A 329 14.74 0.04 5.45
C ARG A 329 13.29 0.06 4.94
N ALA A 330 12.57 -1.01 5.19
CA ALA A 330 11.18 -1.17 4.76
C ALA A 330 10.26 -0.04 5.28
N GLU A 331 10.46 0.40 6.53
CA GLU A 331 9.71 1.51 7.11
C GLU A 331 9.94 2.84 6.38
N VAL A 332 11.17 3.10 5.89
CA VAL A 332 11.49 4.30 5.10
C VAL A 332 10.70 4.29 3.81
N VAL A 333 10.68 3.14 3.13
CA VAL A 333 9.89 2.95 1.91
C VAL A 333 8.40 3.15 2.20
N ARG A 334 7.88 2.54 3.28
CA ARG A 334 6.48 2.67 3.68
C ARG A 334 6.11 4.14 3.99
N VAL A 335 6.96 4.87 4.70
CA VAL A 335 6.75 6.30 4.97
C VAL A 335 6.72 7.10 3.66
N LEU A 336 7.64 6.85 2.72
CA LEU A 336 7.62 7.50 1.42
C LEU A 336 6.29 7.28 0.70
N LEU A 337 5.79 6.03 0.65
CA LEU A 337 4.54 5.68 -0.03
C LEU A 337 3.31 6.34 0.62
N LEU A 338 3.35 6.61 1.92
CA LEU A 338 2.25 7.22 2.68
C LEU A 338 2.41 8.74 2.88
N SER A 339 3.54 9.33 2.45
CA SER A 339 3.83 10.77 2.66
C SER A 339 3.04 11.70 1.75
N THR A 340 2.39 11.17 0.72
CA THR A 340 1.44 11.90 -0.12
C THR A 340 0.05 11.31 0.05
N HIS A 341 -0.98 12.09 -0.27
CA HIS A 341 -2.35 11.56 -0.30
C HIS A 341 -2.42 10.41 -1.32
N TYR A 342 -3.10 9.31 -0.98
CA TYR A 342 -3.09 8.09 -1.81
C TYR A 342 -3.52 8.29 -3.27
N ARG A 343 -4.38 9.29 -3.56
CA ARG A 343 -4.82 9.65 -4.92
C ARG A 343 -3.79 10.47 -5.70
N SER A 344 -2.78 11.01 -5.04
CA SER A 344 -1.76 11.83 -5.69
C SER A 344 -0.61 11.00 -6.25
N PRO A 345 0.08 11.46 -7.30
CA PRO A 345 1.30 10.81 -7.78
C PRO A 345 2.36 10.75 -6.69
N ILE A 346 3.08 9.63 -6.63
CA ILE A 346 4.18 9.40 -5.69
C ILE A 346 5.50 9.60 -6.43
N HIS A 347 6.29 10.61 -6.00
CA HIS A 347 7.62 10.82 -6.54
C HIS A 347 8.63 9.88 -5.88
N PHE A 348 9.30 9.07 -6.69
CA PHE A 348 10.23 8.03 -6.24
C PHE A 348 11.64 8.26 -6.78
N GLY A 349 12.64 8.09 -5.91
CA GLY A 349 14.06 8.19 -6.23
C GLY A 349 14.90 8.21 -4.95
N GLU A 350 16.22 8.25 -5.10
CA GLU A 350 17.14 8.25 -3.95
C GLU A 350 16.99 9.50 -3.07
N GLU A 351 16.67 10.66 -3.65
CA GLU A 351 16.47 11.89 -2.89
C GLU A 351 15.23 11.82 -1.98
N PRO A 352 13.99 11.49 -2.46
CA PRO A 352 12.83 11.30 -1.59
C PRO A 352 13.01 10.19 -0.54
N LEU A 353 13.71 9.09 -0.88
CA LEU A 353 14.04 8.05 0.07
C LEU A 353 14.99 8.56 1.17
N GLY A 354 16.02 9.33 0.79
CA GLY A 354 16.94 9.96 1.74
C GLY A 354 16.24 10.96 2.65
N GLU A 355 15.28 11.73 2.14
CA GLU A 355 14.44 12.63 2.94
C GLU A 355 13.59 11.86 3.95
N SER A 356 12.91 10.79 3.50
CA SER A 356 12.12 9.92 4.37
C SER A 356 12.99 9.25 5.44
N SER A 357 14.21 8.81 5.09
CA SER A 357 15.15 8.23 6.04
C SER A 357 15.54 9.24 7.14
N ARG A 358 15.96 10.45 6.75
CA ARG A 358 16.31 11.53 7.71
C ARG A 358 15.12 11.90 8.61
N ALA A 359 13.90 11.93 8.05
CA ALA A 359 12.70 12.20 8.82
C ALA A 359 12.47 11.13 9.89
N MET A 360 12.65 9.86 9.55
CA MET A 360 12.46 8.73 10.46
C MET A 360 13.43 8.74 11.66
N GLU A 361 14.62 9.29 11.51
CA GLU A 361 15.57 9.43 12.62
C GLU A 361 15.01 10.21 13.82
N ALA A 362 14.05 11.11 13.59
CA ALA A 362 13.42 11.86 14.70
C ALA A 362 12.65 10.92 15.65
N PHE A 363 11.97 9.91 15.10
CA PHE A 363 11.30 8.88 15.88
C PHE A 363 12.30 8.00 16.62
N GLU A 364 13.34 7.55 15.93
CA GLU A 364 14.37 6.67 16.52
C GLU A 364 15.08 7.35 17.68
N ARG A 365 15.46 8.61 17.52
CA ARG A 365 16.04 9.40 18.62
C ARG A 365 15.09 9.52 19.80
N LEU A 366 13.78 9.73 19.56
CA LEU A 366 12.79 9.75 20.61
C LEU A 366 12.65 8.39 21.30
N PHE A 367 12.64 7.28 20.54
CA PHE A 367 12.52 5.94 21.12
C PHE A 367 13.73 5.58 21.98
N VAL A 368 14.94 5.90 21.53
CA VAL A 368 16.18 5.75 22.32
C VAL A 368 16.13 6.62 23.57
N ARG A 369 15.64 7.85 23.47
CA ARG A 369 15.48 8.76 24.60
C ARG A 369 14.50 8.21 25.63
N TYR A 370 13.37 7.69 25.18
CA TYR A 370 12.36 7.06 26.02
C TYR A 370 12.89 5.78 26.70
N GLN A 371 13.67 4.98 25.98
CA GLN A 371 14.31 3.78 26.54
C GLN A 371 15.28 4.11 27.68
N ARG A 372 16.03 5.21 27.58
CA ARG A 372 16.93 5.67 28.66
C ARG A 372 16.19 6.07 29.93
N ILE A 373 14.92 6.44 29.81
CA ILE A 373 14.03 6.77 30.95
C ILE A 373 13.47 5.48 31.61
N GLY A 374 13.73 4.31 31.03
CA GLY A 374 13.40 3.02 31.61
C GLY A 374 12.22 2.27 30.97
N SER A 375 11.78 2.69 29.77
CA SER A 375 10.66 2.05 29.07
C SER A 375 10.96 1.89 27.57
N SER A 376 10.63 0.73 26.98
CA SER A 376 10.73 0.51 25.53
C SER A 376 9.46 0.95 24.82
N PHE A 377 9.61 1.67 23.69
CA PHE A 377 8.48 2.02 22.82
C PHE A 377 7.79 0.77 22.25
N TYR A 378 8.56 -0.23 21.89
CA TYR A 378 8.04 -1.46 21.29
C TYR A 378 7.32 -2.38 22.29
N ALA A 379 7.50 -2.17 23.59
CA ALA A 379 6.76 -2.85 24.63
C ALA A 379 5.36 -2.23 24.87
N LEU A 380 5.09 -1.05 24.32
CA LEU A 380 3.80 -0.40 24.45
C LEU A 380 2.73 -1.15 23.63
N PRO A 381 1.51 -1.38 24.20
CA PRO A 381 0.45 -2.06 23.48
C PRO A 381 -0.14 -1.18 22.37
N PHE A 382 -0.61 -1.79 21.30
CA PHE A 382 -1.49 -1.14 20.36
C PHE A 382 -2.88 -0.98 20.97
N ARG A 383 -3.52 0.15 20.68
CA ARG A 383 -4.89 0.45 21.12
C ARG A 383 -5.79 0.62 19.92
N ASN A 384 -7.06 0.26 20.05
CA ASN A 384 -8.10 0.67 19.12
C ASN A 384 -8.59 2.10 19.46
N ARG A 385 -9.36 2.70 18.55
CA ARG A 385 -9.85 4.08 18.69
C ARG A 385 -10.58 4.32 20.01
N ARG A 386 -11.50 3.43 20.40
CA ARG A 386 -12.31 3.54 21.61
C ARG A 386 -11.45 3.47 22.90
N ALA A 387 -10.47 2.58 22.94
CA ALA A 387 -9.54 2.51 24.06
C ALA A 387 -8.64 3.75 24.13
N GLY A 388 -8.24 4.30 22.97
CA GLY A 388 -7.52 5.56 22.87
C GLY A 388 -8.33 6.75 23.37
N ASP A 389 -9.61 6.87 22.98
CA ASP A 389 -10.53 7.94 23.44
C ASP A 389 -10.65 7.97 24.96
N THR A 390 -10.66 6.80 25.60
CA THR A 390 -10.75 6.69 27.05
C THR A 390 -9.46 7.11 27.76
N ALA A 391 -8.31 6.83 27.15
CA ALA A 391 -7.00 6.95 27.80
C ALA A 391 -6.24 8.25 27.45
N VAL A 392 -6.63 8.96 26.38
CA VAL A 392 -5.88 10.11 25.86
C VAL A 392 -5.82 11.30 26.83
N ALA A 393 -6.80 11.45 27.70
CA ALA A 393 -6.85 12.53 28.69
C ALA A 393 -5.60 12.56 29.60
N LEU A 394 -5.01 11.39 29.90
CA LEU A 394 -3.78 11.28 30.70
C LEU A 394 -2.55 11.82 29.94
N ALA A 395 -2.59 11.92 28.62
CA ALA A 395 -1.48 12.42 27.80
C ALA A 395 -1.41 13.96 27.77
N GLY A 396 -2.45 14.66 28.28
CA GLY A 396 -2.55 16.11 28.32
C GLY A 396 -3.13 16.73 27.05
N GLU A 397 -3.47 18.01 27.12
CA GLU A 397 -4.23 18.73 26.10
C GLU A 397 -3.53 18.73 24.71
N GLU A 398 -2.21 18.98 24.67
CA GLU A 398 -1.45 19.03 23.42
C GLU A 398 -1.50 17.67 22.68
N ALA A 399 -1.27 16.55 23.38
CA ALA A 399 -1.33 15.22 22.79
C ALA A 399 -2.76 14.83 22.39
N THR A 400 -3.77 15.22 23.15
CA THR A 400 -5.19 15.03 22.86
C THR A 400 -5.57 15.75 21.55
N SER A 401 -5.16 17.01 21.41
CA SER A 401 -5.39 17.81 20.20
C SER A 401 -4.70 17.22 18.96
N LEU A 402 -3.46 16.77 19.10
CA LEU A 402 -2.72 16.15 18.00
C LEU A 402 -3.34 14.81 17.59
N ARG A 403 -3.79 13.99 18.56
CA ARG A 403 -4.52 12.76 18.25
C ARG A 403 -5.80 13.07 17.48
N ALA A 404 -6.59 14.04 17.92
CA ALA A 404 -7.81 14.46 17.24
C ALA A 404 -7.52 14.95 15.81
N LYS A 405 -6.45 15.72 15.60
CA LYS A 405 -5.99 16.18 14.27
C LYS A 405 -5.64 14.99 13.35
N PHE A 406 -4.95 13.98 13.87
CA PHE A 406 -4.62 12.76 13.13
C PHE A 406 -5.89 12.02 12.72
N LEU A 407 -6.82 11.81 13.65
CA LEU A 407 -8.07 11.10 13.39
C LEU A 407 -8.92 11.84 12.36
N ALA A 408 -9.06 13.16 12.48
CA ALA A 408 -9.78 13.99 11.50
C ALA A 408 -9.17 13.87 10.09
N ALA A 409 -7.85 13.78 9.97
CA ALA A 409 -7.18 13.59 8.69
C ALA A 409 -7.47 12.19 8.09
N MET A 410 -7.46 11.17 8.93
CA MET A 410 -7.74 9.80 8.47
C MET A 410 -9.22 9.57 8.20
N ASP A 411 -10.12 10.23 8.93
CA ASP A 411 -11.56 10.20 8.69
C ASP A 411 -11.93 10.94 7.37
N ASP A 412 -11.07 11.85 6.90
CA ASP A 412 -11.23 12.59 5.64
C ASP A 412 -10.43 11.93 4.52
N ASP A 413 -10.99 10.88 3.94
CA ASP A 413 -10.45 10.18 2.77
C ASP A 413 -9.05 9.57 3.01
N PHE A 414 -8.82 9.05 4.22
CA PHE A 414 -7.57 8.38 4.62
C PHE A 414 -6.32 9.21 4.33
N ASN A 415 -6.32 10.49 4.70
CA ASN A 415 -5.24 11.43 4.40
C ASN A 415 -3.99 11.16 5.24
N THR A 416 -3.21 10.15 4.82
CA THR A 416 -1.97 9.74 5.48
C THR A 416 -0.90 10.84 5.48
N ALA A 417 -0.90 11.74 4.50
CA ALA A 417 0.06 12.84 4.44
C ALA A 417 -0.07 13.77 5.65
N ILE A 418 -1.30 14.19 5.98
CA ILE A 418 -1.58 14.98 7.19
C ILE A 418 -1.35 14.12 8.43
N GLY A 419 -1.72 12.82 8.39
CA GLY A 419 -1.46 11.87 9.47
C GLY A 419 0.02 11.80 9.84
N ILE A 420 0.91 11.60 8.87
CA ILE A 420 2.37 11.54 9.08
C ILE A 420 2.91 12.89 9.59
N ALA A 421 2.49 14.01 9.00
CA ALA A 421 2.87 15.34 9.49
C ALA A 421 2.49 15.53 10.97
N THR A 422 1.31 15.06 11.36
CA THR A 422 0.83 15.12 12.75
C THR A 422 1.65 14.22 13.68
N LEU A 423 2.12 13.06 13.22
CA LEU A 423 3.04 12.21 14.00
C LEU A 423 4.36 12.93 14.30
N PHE A 424 4.91 13.70 13.36
CA PHE A 424 6.09 14.55 13.63
C PHE A 424 5.78 15.65 14.66
N ASP A 425 4.57 16.22 14.63
CA ASP A 425 4.12 17.16 15.68
C ASP A 425 4.08 16.45 17.06
N CYS A 426 3.61 15.20 17.14
CA CYS A 426 3.63 14.41 18.37
C CYS A 426 5.07 14.19 18.88
N VAL A 427 6.01 13.83 18.00
CA VAL A 427 7.44 13.67 18.38
C VAL A 427 8.00 14.98 18.97
N ARG A 428 7.69 16.13 18.34
CA ARG A 428 8.12 17.45 18.86
C ARG A 428 7.50 17.75 20.22
N ALA A 429 6.21 17.50 20.39
CA ALA A 429 5.49 17.71 21.65
C ALA A 429 6.08 16.87 22.80
N VAL A 430 6.37 15.59 22.54
CA VAL A 430 6.99 14.70 23.53
C VAL A 430 8.40 15.17 23.90
N ASN A 431 9.25 15.51 22.93
CA ASN A 431 10.59 16.01 23.22
C ASN A 431 10.55 17.30 24.06
N LYS A 432 9.69 18.26 23.70
CA LYS A 432 9.47 19.50 24.47
C LYS A 432 8.99 19.21 25.89
N PHE A 433 8.12 18.21 26.06
CA PHE A 433 7.63 17.79 27.37
C PHE A 433 8.76 17.20 28.23
N ILE A 434 9.60 16.31 27.69
CA ILE A 434 10.75 15.72 28.38
C ILE A 434 11.70 16.83 28.84
N ASP A 435 12.01 17.81 27.95
CA ASP A 435 12.91 18.92 28.27
C ASP A 435 12.35 19.84 29.36
N ARG A 436 11.10 20.25 29.23
CA ARG A 436 10.41 21.14 30.19
C ARG A 436 10.40 20.57 31.60
N HIS A 437 10.14 19.26 31.73
CA HIS A 437 10.04 18.58 33.01
C HIS A 437 11.35 17.96 33.49
N SER A 438 12.47 18.14 32.72
CA SER A 438 13.79 17.58 33.01
C SER A 438 13.74 16.07 33.35
N ILE A 439 12.89 15.31 32.64
CA ILE A 439 12.51 13.93 32.98
C ILE A 439 13.74 12.99 33.01
N GLU A 440 14.72 13.21 32.14
CA GLU A 440 15.94 12.40 32.09
C GLU A 440 16.86 12.57 33.33
N LYS A 441 16.67 13.65 34.11
CA LYS A 441 17.50 13.95 35.28
C LYS A 441 16.81 13.59 36.59
N ASN A 442 15.58 14.02 36.75
CA ASN A 442 14.79 13.79 37.98
C ASN A 442 13.31 13.94 37.66
N ALA A 443 12.66 12.83 37.33
CA ALA A 443 11.27 12.82 36.91
C ALA A 443 10.31 12.67 38.09
N ALA A 444 9.35 13.60 38.20
CA ALA A 444 8.19 13.41 39.07
C ALA A 444 7.33 12.23 38.54
N PRO A 445 6.73 11.41 39.42
CA PRO A 445 5.91 10.26 38.99
C PRO A 445 4.76 10.65 38.05
N GLU A 446 4.13 11.80 38.25
CA GLU A 446 3.05 12.33 37.43
C GLU A 446 3.54 12.68 36.02
N ALA A 447 4.73 13.28 35.91
CA ALA A 447 5.35 13.59 34.61
C ALA A 447 5.76 12.32 33.83
N LEU A 448 6.23 11.28 34.53
CA LEU A 448 6.50 9.97 33.93
C LEU A 448 5.20 9.31 33.43
N ALA A 449 4.13 9.34 34.20
CA ALA A 449 2.84 8.81 33.80
C ALA A 449 2.28 9.53 32.58
N GLN A 450 2.41 10.86 32.52
CA GLN A 450 2.00 11.66 31.36
C GLN A 450 2.87 11.36 30.14
N LEU A 451 4.20 11.30 30.28
CA LEU A 451 5.09 10.91 29.21
C LEU A 451 4.71 9.53 28.64
N HIS A 452 4.47 8.55 29.52
CA HIS A 452 4.04 7.21 29.11
C HIS A 452 2.74 7.27 28.30
N ALA A 453 1.76 8.07 28.74
CA ALA A 453 0.50 8.26 28.01
C ALA A 453 0.71 8.93 26.64
N MET A 454 1.60 9.93 26.53
CA MET A 454 1.96 10.55 25.26
C MET A 454 2.62 9.54 24.30
N MET A 455 3.52 8.68 24.80
CA MET A 455 4.15 7.63 23.99
C MET A 455 3.16 6.57 23.53
N LEU A 456 2.15 6.25 24.34
CA LEU A 456 1.05 5.37 23.96
C LEU A 456 0.21 5.97 22.82
N VAL A 457 0.00 7.29 22.78
CA VAL A 457 -0.64 7.96 21.63
C VAL A 457 0.19 7.77 20.36
N ILE A 458 1.52 7.97 20.42
CA ILE A 458 2.39 7.73 19.25
C ILE A 458 2.30 6.27 18.83
N ARG A 459 2.33 5.32 19.76
CA ARG A 459 2.24 3.87 19.47
C ARG A 459 0.93 3.50 18.79
N GLU A 460 -0.18 4.04 19.29
CA GLU A 460 -1.52 3.90 18.73
C GLU A 460 -1.55 4.38 17.26
N LEU A 461 -1.16 5.63 17.02
CA LEU A 461 -1.27 6.27 15.73
C LEU A 461 -0.29 5.71 14.69
N THR A 462 0.95 5.38 15.08
CA THR A 462 1.91 4.72 14.17
C THR A 462 1.45 3.33 13.76
N GLY A 463 0.77 2.60 14.64
CA GLY A 463 0.21 1.28 14.37
C GLY A 463 -0.83 1.30 13.26
N THR A 464 -1.68 2.34 13.18
CA THR A 464 -2.67 2.49 12.11
C THR A 464 -2.04 2.69 10.74
N LEU A 465 -0.83 3.25 10.68
CA LEU A 465 -0.06 3.39 9.45
C LEU A 465 0.85 2.20 9.16
N GLY A 466 0.85 1.18 10.02
CA GLY A 466 1.74 0.03 9.89
C GLY A 466 3.22 0.35 10.10
N LEU A 467 3.52 1.41 10.86
CA LEU A 467 4.88 1.86 11.17
C LEU A 467 5.32 1.37 12.56
N PHE A 468 6.60 1.04 12.67
CA PHE A 468 7.23 0.60 13.93
C PHE A 468 6.52 -0.58 14.60
N LEU A 469 6.00 -1.52 13.80
CA LEU A 469 5.25 -2.68 14.31
C LEU A 469 6.11 -3.59 15.18
N LYS A 470 7.36 -3.81 14.78
CA LYS A 470 8.34 -4.69 15.43
C LYS A 470 9.61 -3.90 15.74
N GLU A 471 10.28 -4.24 16.83
CA GLU A 471 11.60 -3.68 17.14
C GLU A 471 12.60 -4.11 16.05
N PRO A 472 13.39 -3.18 15.50
CA PRO A 472 14.43 -3.55 14.56
C PRO A 472 15.39 -4.53 15.20
N PRO A 473 15.88 -5.57 14.47
CA PRO A 473 16.87 -6.48 15.02
C PRO A 473 18.12 -5.70 15.46
N THR A 474 18.55 -5.93 16.69
CA THR A 474 19.77 -5.35 17.23
C THR A 474 20.95 -5.80 16.36
N GLY A 475 21.52 -4.89 15.58
CA GLY A 475 22.63 -5.14 14.66
C GLY A 475 22.32 -5.03 13.16
N ALA A 476 21.09 -4.75 12.76
CA ALA A 476 20.70 -4.66 11.35
C ALA A 476 20.83 -3.24 10.77
N SER A 477 21.95 -2.53 10.98
CA SER A 477 22.26 -1.37 10.16
C SER A 477 23.68 -1.48 9.62
N GLY A 478 23.80 -1.73 8.32
CA GLY A 478 25.07 -1.57 7.61
C GLY A 478 25.70 -0.17 7.81
N GLU A 479 24.89 0.83 8.16
CA GLU A 479 25.36 2.15 8.60
C GLU A 479 26.06 2.09 9.96
N ASN A 480 25.63 1.25 10.91
CA ASN A 480 26.34 1.05 12.17
C ASN A 480 27.69 0.36 11.96
N GLU A 481 27.77 -0.61 11.06
CA GLU A 481 29.06 -1.25 10.74
C GLU A 481 30.00 -0.29 10.03
N ALA A 482 29.52 0.49 9.08
CA ALA A 482 30.32 1.53 8.41
C ALA A 482 30.75 2.66 9.38
N THR A 483 29.87 3.05 10.30
CA THR A 483 30.19 4.04 11.34
C THR A 483 31.17 3.48 12.35
N VAL A 484 30.99 2.23 12.80
CA VAL A 484 31.95 1.55 13.68
C VAL A 484 33.29 1.37 12.99
N ALA A 485 33.32 1.01 11.71
CA ALA A 485 34.58 0.90 10.95
C ALA A 485 35.32 2.26 10.91
N LYS A 486 34.65 3.36 10.59
CA LYS A 486 35.23 4.71 10.59
C LYS A 486 35.72 5.16 11.97
N LEU A 487 34.95 4.88 13.03
CA LEU A 487 35.38 5.15 14.39
C LEU A 487 36.61 4.30 14.79
N MET A 488 36.65 3.04 14.37
CA MET A 488 37.81 2.19 14.60
C MET A 488 39.04 2.65 13.83
N GLU A 489 38.91 3.12 12.60
CA GLU A 489 39.99 3.76 11.85
C GLU A 489 40.56 4.95 12.62
N LEU A 490 39.69 5.86 13.11
CA LEU A 490 40.08 7.01 13.91
C LEU A 490 40.81 6.59 15.22
N VAL A 491 40.27 5.62 15.93
CA VAL A 491 40.88 5.13 17.20
C VAL A 491 42.23 4.48 16.96
N ILE A 492 42.35 3.69 15.86
CA ILE A 492 43.63 3.08 15.45
C ILE A 492 44.66 4.18 15.08
N GLU A 493 44.22 5.22 14.37
CA GLU A 493 45.08 6.36 14.03
C GLU A 493 45.57 7.11 15.27
N ILE A 494 44.67 7.38 16.25
CA ILE A 494 45.04 8.01 17.54
C ILE A 494 46.10 7.16 18.26
N ARG A 495 45.90 5.82 18.34
CA ARG A 495 46.85 4.91 18.94
C ARG A 495 48.22 4.91 18.20
N ALA A 496 48.19 4.92 16.88
CA ALA A 496 49.41 4.97 16.07
C ALA A 496 50.20 6.28 16.28
N ARG A 497 49.50 7.40 16.36
CA ARG A 497 50.12 8.72 16.68
C ARG A 497 50.74 8.74 18.09
N ALA A 498 50.06 8.18 19.10
CA ALA A 498 50.57 8.06 20.45
C ALA A 498 51.87 7.21 20.48
N ARG A 499 51.89 6.08 19.77
CA ARG A 499 53.09 5.23 19.65
C ARG A 499 54.24 5.97 18.95
N ALA A 500 53.97 6.70 17.88
CA ALA A 500 54.96 7.49 17.17
C ALA A 500 55.57 8.60 18.05
N ALA A 501 54.73 9.22 18.90
CA ALA A 501 55.15 10.20 19.91
C ALA A 501 55.79 9.58 21.15
N LYS A 502 55.98 8.27 21.23
CA LYS A 502 56.46 7.50 22.39
C LYS A 502 55.58 7.65 23.65
N ASP A 503 54.30 8.04 23.47
CA ASP A 503 53.29 8.03 24.54
C ASP A 503 52.68 6.65 24.67
N PHE A 504 53.43 5.74 25.24
CA PHE A 504 53.03 4.34 25.46
C PHE A 504 51.83 4.23 26.42
N PRO A 505 51.70 5.03 27.51
CA PRO A 505 50.53 5.01 28.37
C PRO A 505 49.22 5.22 27.64
N THR A 506 49.12 6.21 26.75
CA THR A 506 47.94 6.48 25.94
C THR A 506 47.65 5.33 24.95
N ALA A 507 48.70 4.81 24.30
CA ALA A 507 48.54 3.69 23.35
C ALA A 507 48.03 2.40 24.03
N ASP A 508 48.49 2.11 25.26
CA ASP A 508 48.05 0.96 26.04
C ASP A 508 46.65 1.17 26.64
N LEU A 509 46.29 2.37 27.05
CA LEU A 509 44.96 2.73 27.49
C LEU A 509 43.93 2.46 26.38
N VAL A 510 44.19 2.88 25.16
CA VAL A 510 43.33 2.64 23.99
C VAL A 510 43.15 1.13 23.78
N ARG A 511 44.23 0.36 23.83
CA ARG A 511 44.16 -1.10 23.66
C ARG A 511 43.33 -1.77 24.77
N THR A 512 43.54 -1.37 26.00
CA THR A 512 42.81 -1.91 27.18
C THR A 512 41.32 -1.62 27.06
N LYS A 513 40.95 -0.37 26.74
CA LYS A 513 39.56 0.05 26.60
C LYS A 513 38.83 -0.66 25.45
N LEU A 514 39.50 -0.87 24.32
CA LEU A 514 38.96 -1.68 23.23
C LEU A 514 38.77 -3.14 23.63
N THR A 515 39.73 -3.72 24.37
CA THR A 515 39.62 -5.10 24.88
C THR A 515 38.46 -5.23 25.86
N GLU A 516 38.26 -4.28 26.78
CA GLU A 516 37.09 -4.20 27.68
C GLU A 516 35.76 -4.13 26.91
N ALA A 517 35.77 -3.45 25.77
CA ALA A 517 34.61 -3.37 24.87
C ALA A 517 34.43 -4.60 23.94
N GLY A 518 35.22 -5.66 24.11
CA GLY A 518 35.15 -6.89 23.30
C GLY A 518 35.78 -6.75 21.91
N ILE A 519 36.69 -5.78 21.70
CA ILE A 519 37.39 -5.55 20.43
C ILE A 519 38.86 -5.93 20.60
N SER A 520 39.38 -6.80 19.72
CA SER A 520 40.79 -7.19 19.66
C SER A 520 41.51 -6.39 18.59
N LEU A 521 42.75 -5.94 18.91
CA LEU A 521 43.66 -5.32 17.95
C LEU A 521 44.83 -6.25 17.65
N GLU A 522 45.10 -6.47 16.37
CA GLU A 522 46.29 -7.18 15.87
C GLU A 522 47.18 -6.23 15.09
N ASP A 523 48.41 -6.01 15.58
CA ASP A 523 49.44 -5.20 14.88
C ASP A 523 50.13 -6.14 13.85
N ARG A 524 50.00 -5.80 12.54
CA ARG A 524 50.66 -6.50 11.43
C ARG A 524 51.61 -5.55 10.69
N ALA A 525 52.48 -6.11 9.85
CA ALA A 525 53.42 -5.30 9.06
C ALA A 525 52.72 -4.30 8.13
N GLU A 526 51.48 -4.58 7.72
CA GLU A 526 50.67 -3.76 6.81
C GLU A 526 49.73 -2.79 7.56
N GLY A 527 49.74 -2.77 8.91
CA GLY A 527 48.87 -1.94 9.74
C GLY A 527 48.18 -2.69 10.88
N THR A 528 47.44 -1.98 11.72
CA THR A 528 46.65 -2.57 12.80
C THR A 528 45.27 -3.02 12.28
N GLN A 529 44.94 -4.29 12.43
CA GLN A 529 43.61 -4.85 12.16
C GLN A 529 42.82 -5.01 13.46
N TRP A 530 41.50 -4.98 13.35
CA TRP A 530 40.60 -5.17 14.49
C TRP A 530 39.52 -6.22 14.20
N SER A 531 39.07 -6.87 15.25
CA SER A 531 37.94 -7.82 15.19
C SER A 531 37.10 -7.76 16.46
N LYS A 532 35.79 -7.98 16.36
CA LYS A 532 34.93 -8.21 17.52
C LYS A 532 35.16 -9.64 18.02
N LYS A 533 35.29 -9.80 19.34
CA LYS A 533 35.29 -11.12 20.01
C LYS A 533 33.89 -11.67 20.16
#